data_1be1e5a2671541080a6dec8e5a512ba3
#
_entry.id   1be1e5a2671541080a6dec8e5a512ba3
#
_cell.length_a   1.000
_cell.length_b   1.000
_cell.length_c   1.000
_cell.angle_alpha   90.00
_cell.angle_beta   90.00
_cell.angle_gamma   90.00
#
_symmetry.space_group_name_H-M   'P 1'
#
loop_
_entity.id
_entity.type
_entity.pdbx_description
1 polymer ?
#
loop_
_entity_poly.entity_id
_entity_poly.type
_entity_poly.pdbx_seq_one_letter_code
_entity_poly.pdbx_strand_id
1 'polypeptide(L)'
;NRGIFDLIWPASNFYTTSYDTLNFGFINYEKKIYQGSDKNTISGKLNTEGYLVYDKKLKLKVPESTHNILTLLAMVQYRDRNLLDGVWYNYEHDAMLGRARFLFNDSVNVWYEGDSLLCDHYRFDISISDSSKRIKSPDYFMNNLLNDGIVRELWISKTPPNNIIKASIKFGYFVITAKIRDEK
;
A
#
# COMPACT_ATOMS: atom_id res chain seq x y z
N ASN A 1 -10.94 -1.35 -21.55
CA ASN A 1 -12.36 -1.26 -21.20
C ASN A 1 -12.53 -0.27 -20.06
N ARG A 2 -12.96 0.95 -20.36
CA ARG A 2 -13.40 1.89 -19.33
C ARG A 2 -14.76 1.41 -18.83
N GLY A 3 -14.86 1.08 -17.55
CA GLY A 3 -16.12 0.65 -16.94
C GLY A 3 -17.12 1.82 -16.83
N ILE A 4 -18.39 1.50 -16.63
CA ILE A 4 -19.45 2.52 -16.47
C ILE A 4 -19.18 3.47 -15.30
N PHE A 5 -18.41 3.02 -14.29
CA PHE A 5 -17.98 3.82 -13.16
C PHE A 5 -16.96 4.91 -13.53
N ASP A 6 -16.10 4.67 -14.54
CA ASP A 6 -15.14 5.69 -15.03
C ASP A 6 -15.86 6.86 -15.74
N LEU A 7 -17.08 6.62 -16.21
CA LEU A 7 -17.91 7.65 -16.83
C LEU A 7 -18.59 8.55 -15.78
N ILE A 8 -18.91 7.97 -14.62
CA ILE A 8 -19.65 8.65 -13.54
C ILE A 8 -18.66 9.29 -12.56
N TRP A 9 -17.52 8.63 -12.30
CA TRP A 9 -16.51 9.08 -11.36
C TRP A 9 -15.10 8.76 -11.87
N PRO A 10 -14.58 9.58 -12.79
CA PRO A 10 -13.24 9.36 -13.31
C PRO A 10 -12.21 9.50 -12.19
N ALA A 11 -11.43 8.47 -11.97
CA ALA A 11 -10.31 8.48 -11.02
C ALA A 11 -9.02 8.10 -11.74
N SER A 12 -7.98 8.93 -11.56
CA SER A 12 -6.64 8.66 -12.09
C SER A 12 -5.61 9.15 -11.08
N ASN A 13 -5.15 8.23 -10.24
CA ASN A 13 -4.21 8.55 -9.17
C ASN A 13 -2.83 8.02 -9.54
N PHE A 14 -1.80 8.81 -9.26
CA PHE A 14 -0.40 8.45 -9.44
C PHE A 14 0.32 8.52 -8.11
N TYR A 15 1.05 7.46 -7.79
CA TYR A 15 1.82 7.35 -6.56
C TYR A 15 3.26 7.00 -6.90
N THR A 16 4.19 7.77 -6.36
CA THR A 16 5.62 7.55 -6.52
C THR A 16 6.30 7.56 -5.16
N THR A 17 7.24 6.66 -4.93
CA THR A 17 8.04 6.64 -3.71
C THR A 17 9.48 6.26 -4.03
N SER A 18 10.43 6.88 -3.30
CA SER A 18 11.81 6.42 -3.23
C SER A 18 12.05 5.83 -1.85
N TYR A 19 12.79 4.76 -1.76
CA TYR A 19 13.04 4.05 -0.51
C TYR A 19 14.45 3.48 -0.44
N ASP A 20 14.90 3.19 0.75
CA ASP A 20 16.15 2.47 1.02
C ASP A 20 15.95 0.97 0.71
N THR A 21 16.77 0.42 -0.17
CA THR A 21 16.67 -0.97 -0.61
C THR A 21 17.07 -2.00 0.48
N LEU A 22 17.74 -1.57 1.54
CA LEU A 22 18.14 -2.46 2.63
C LEU A 22 17.01 -2.70 3.63
N ASN A 23 16.29 -1.65 3.99
CA ASN A 23 15.24 -1.72 5.02
C ASN A 23 13.82 -1.40 4.50
N PHE A 24 13.69 -0.96 3.24
CA PHE A 24 12.45 -0.53 2.59
C PHE A 24 11.77 0.68 3.23
N GLY A 25 12.45 1.39 4.14
CA GLY A 25 11.97 2.66 4.66
C GLY A 25 11.89 3.71 3.55
N PHE A 26 10.79 4.46 3.46
CA PHE A 26 10.67 5.47 2.42
C PHE A 26 11.58 6.68 2.71
N ILE A 27 12.08 7.30 1.63
CA ILE A 27 12.90 8.53 1.67
C ILE A 27 12.03 9.72 1.27
N ASN A 28 11.23 9.54 0.23
CA ASN A 28 10.25 10.52 -0.22
C ASN A 28 9.08 9.82 -0.91
N TYR A 29 7.96 10.52 -1.00
CA TYR A 29 6.85 10.10 -1.85
C TYR A 29 6.08 11.30 -2.42
N GLU A 30 5.37 11.06 -3.50
CA GLU A 30 4.44 11.97 -4.12
C GLU A 30 3.15 11.22 -4.48
N LYS A 31 2.01 11.84 -4.21
CA LYS A 31 0.69 11.40 -4.65
C LYS A 31 0.05 12.49 -5.48
N LYS A 32 -0.34 12.18 -6.70
CA LYS A 32 -1.17 13.03 -7.56
C LYS A 32 -2.54 12.39 -7.67
N ILE A 33 -3.55 13.02 -7.12
CA ILE A 33 -4.89 12.49 -6.96
C ILE A 33 -5.82 13.28 -7.87
N TYR A 34 -6.48 12.58 -8.77
CA TYR A 34 -7.46 13.11 -9.72
C TYR A 34 -8.74 12.28 -9.55
N GLN A 35 -9.72 12.78 -8.81
CA GLN A 35 -10.98 12.08 -8.54
C GLN A 35 -12.15 13.03 -8.74
N GLY A 36 -12.95 12.78 -9.78
CA GLY A 36 -14.01 13.70 -10.20
C GLY A 36 -13.45 15.06 -10.60
N SER A 37 -13.90 16.12 -9.92
CA SER A 37 -13.38 17.49 -10.08
C SER A 37 -12.16 17.78 -9.20
N ASP A 38 -11.86 16.91 -8.24
CA ASP A 38 -10.79 17.13 -7.27
C ASP A 38 -9.42 16.82 -7.86
N LYS A 39 -8.51 17.78 -7.68
CA LYS A 39 -7.09 17.64 -8.01
C LYS A 39 -6.28 17.99 -6.79
N ASN A 40 -5.51 17.06 -6.30
CA ASN A 40 -4.65 17.28 -5.14
C ASN A 40 -3.29 16.62 -5.35
N THR A 41 -2.24 17.30 -4.86
CA THR A 41 -0.89 16.73 -4.79
C THR A 41 -0.45 16.77 -3.34
N ILE A 42 0.06 15.67 -2.85
CA ILE A 42 0.66 15.54 -1.53
C ILE A 42 2.05 14.98 -1.73
N SER A 43 3.07 15.71 -1.28
CA SER A 43 4.42 15.18 -1.26
C SER A 43 5.02 15.25 0.14
N GLY A 44 5.89 14.31 0.45
CA GLY A 44 6.60 14.22 1.71
C GLY A 44 8.03 13.77 1.50
N LYS A 45 8.99 14.42 2.21
CA LYS A 45 10.40 14.08 2.18
C LYS A 45 10.96 13.94 3.57
N LEU A 46 11.63 12.84 3.82
CA LEU A 46 12.35 12.59 5.07
C LEU A 46 13.62 13.44 5.11
N ASN A 47 13.84 14.20 6.20
CA ASN A 47 15.06 14.93 6.41
C ASN A 47 16.05 14.15 7.30
N THR A 48 17.27 14.64 7.42
CA THR A 48 18.35 14.00 8.20
C THR A 48 18.09 13.96 9.70
N GLU A 49 17.15 14.78 10.20
CA GLU A 49 16.74 14.80 11.61
C GLU A 49 15.62 13.80 11.93
N GLY A 50 15.15 13.02 10.93
CA GLY A 50 14.07 12.06 11.05
C GLY A 50 12.68 12.70 11.08
N TYR A 51 12.52 13.87 10.44
CA TYR A 51 11.21 14.47 10.23
C TYR A 51 10.77 14.28 8.78
N LEU A 52 9.55 13.81 8.59
CA LEU A 52 8.85 13.87 7.33
C LEU A 52 8.28 15.28 7.15
N VAL A 53 8.76 15.96 6.13
CA VAL A 53 8.40 17.34 5.79
C VAL A 53 7.47 17.31 4.58
N TYR A 54 6.26 17.82 4.76
CA TYR A 54 5.26 17.95 3.71
C TYR A 54 5.29 19.34 3.07
N ASP A 55 4.77 19.47 1.85
CA ASP A 55 4.79 20.71 1.06
C ASP A 55 4.22 21.93 1.80
N LYS A 56 3.21 21.72 2.65
CA LYS A 56 2.58 22.77 3.48
C LYS A 56 3.34 23.10 4.77
N LYS A 57 4.64 22.78 4.82
CA LYS A 57 5.52 22.96 5.99
C LYS A 57 5.07 22.19 7.23
N LEU A 58 4.14 21.24 7.11
CA LEU A 58 3.84 20.31 8.18
C LEU A 58 5.04 19.40 8.38
N LYS A 59 5.50 19.29 9.63
CA LYS A 59 6.58 18.38 10.04
C LYS A 59 6.03 17.31 10.96
N LEU A 60 6.31 16.06 10.64
CA LEU A 60 5.96 14.90 11.45
C LEU A 60 7.23 14.14 11.82
N LYS A 61 7.49 13.99 13.12
CA LYS A 61 8.57 13.10 13.56
C LYS A 61 8.15 11.67 13.29
N VAL A 62 8.95 10.95 12.53
CA VAL A 62 8.67 9.56 12.19
C VAL A 62 9.74 8.64 12.80
N PRO A 63 9.39 7.42 13.21
CA PRO A 63 10.36 6.40 13.62
C PRO A 63 11.31 6.04 12.47
N GLU A 64 12.47 5.51 12.82
CA GLU A 64 13.39 4.94 11.83
C GLU A 64 12.72 3.85 11.01
N SER A 65 13.13 3.72 9.74
CA SER A 65 12.59 2.72 8.82
C SER A 65 11.05 2.76 8.75
N THR A 66 10.47 3.96 8.68
CA THR A 66 9.04 4.10 8.46
C THR A 66 8.69 3.79 7.00
N HIS A 67 7.60 3.09 6.81
CA HIS A 67 7.12 2.60 5.51
C HIS A 67 5.82 3.31 5.11
N ASN A 68 5.57 3.38 3.82
CA ASN A 68 4.24 3.63 3.26
C ASN A 68 3.73 2.34 2.60
N ILE A 69 2.51 2.36 2.06
CA ILE A 69 1.93 1.16 1.44
C ILE A 69 2.77 0.64 0.25
N LEU A 70 3.35 1.53 -0.56
CA LEU A 70 4.13 1.14 -1.73
C LEU A 70 5.43 0.44 -1.34
N THR A 71 6.12 0.94 -0.30
CA THR A 71 7.34 0.32 0.18
C THR A 71 7.08 -1.02 0.88
N LEU A 72 5.92 -1.17 1.56
CA LEU A 72 5.49 -2.46 2.11
C LEU A 72 5.16 -3.45 1.00
N LEU A 73 4.47 -3.01 -0.08
CA LEU A 73 4.20 -3.86 -1.23
C LEU A 73 5.49 -4.25 -1.98
N ALA A 74 6.49 -3.40 -2.03
CA ALA A 74 7.81 -3.77 -2.53
C ALA A 74 8.48 -4.79 -1.60
N MET A 75 8.49 -4.52 -0.30
CA MET A 75 9.15 -5.36 0.69
C MET A 75 8.61 -6.81 0.67
N VAL A 76 7.29 -7.01 0.56
CA VAL A 76 6.70 -8.36 0.55
C VAL A 76 7.10 -9.19 -0.68
N GLN A 77 7.55 -8.54 -1.76
CA GLN A 77 8.04 -9.23 -2.96
C GLN A 77 9.51 -9.64 -2.88
N TYR A 78 10.31 -8.97 -2.04
CA TYR A 78 11.76 -9.15 -2.02
C TYR A 78 12.31 -9.77 -0.73
N ARG A 79 11.54 -9.78 0.36
CA ARG A 79 11.97 -10.38 1.61
C ARG A 79 11.44 -11.80 1.81
N ASP A 80 12.27 -12.61 2.45
CA ASP A 80 11.88 -13.96 2.86
C ASP A 80 10.69 -13.93 3.82
N ARG A 81 9.79 -14.89 3.67
CA ARG A 81 8.60 -15.06 4.51
C ARG A 81 8.92 -15.03 6.00
N ASN A 82 9.97 -15.74 6.43
CA ASN A 82 10.36 -15.82 7.84
C ASN A 82 10.76 -14.48 8.46
N LEU A 83 11.12 -13.48 7.63
CA LEU A 83 11.46 -12.13 8.05
C LEU A 83 10.25 -11.17 8.01
N LEU A 84 9.14 -11.61 7.40
CA LEU A 84 7.92 -10.81 7.20
C LEU A 84 6.81 -11.20 8.15
N ASP A 85 6.63 -12.51 8.39
CA ASP A 85 5.46 -13.05 9.06
C ASP A 85 5.36 -12.57 10.51
N GLY A 86 4.26 -11.89 10.83
CA GLY A 86 3.95 -11.39 12.16
C GLY A 86 4.75 -10.15 12.61
N VAL A 87 5.73 -9.70 11.84
CA VAL A 87 6.57 -8.54 12.20
C VAL A 87 5.82 -7.24 11.98
N TRP A 88 5.79 -6.38 12.99
CA TRP A 88 5.23 -5.04 12.91
C TRP A 88 6.25 -4.04 12.38
N TYR A 89 5.87 -3.32 11.30
CA TYR A 89 6.64 -2.25 10.67
C TYR A 89 6.02 -0.90 10.98
N ASN A 90 6.84 0.12 11.21
CA ASN A 90 6.36 1.50 11.33
C ASN A 90 5.71 1.94 10.02
N TYR A 91 4.52 2.51 10.09
CA TYR A 91 3.71 2.88 8.94
C TYR A 91 3.29 4.34 9.01
N GLU A 92 3.29 4.99 7.86
CA GLU A 92 2.84 6.36 7.70
C GLU A 92 1.90 6.48 6.50
N HIS A 93 0.85 7.28 6.64
CA HIS A 93 -0.06 7.64 5.58
C HIS A 93 -0.69 9.01 5.84
N ASP A 94 -0.43 10.00 4.95
CA ASP A 94 -1.02 11.34 4.99
C ASP A 94 -0.93 12.01 6.37
N ALA A 95 0.25 11.97 6.96
CA ALA A 95 0.59 12.44 8.31
C ALA A 95 -0.13 11.70 9.46
N MET A 96 -0.60 10.49 9.21
CA MET A 96 -1.02 9.54 10.24
C MET A 96 0.09 8.53 10.48
N LEU A 97 0.38 8.25 11.75
CA LEU A 97 1.33 7.21 12.15
C LEU A 97 0.60 5.96 12.62
N GLY A 98 1.21 4.84 12.34
CA GLY A 98 0.70 3.54 12.74
C GLY A 98 1.71 2.44 12.57
N ARG A 99 1.21 1.23 12.50
CA ARG A 99 1.97 0.02 12.21
C ARG A 99 1.25 -0.84 11.19
N ALA A 100 2.02 -1.61 10.44
CA ALA A 100 1.51 -2.59 9.50
C ALA A 100 2.27 -3.90 9.63
N ARG A 101 1.64 -5.02 9.30
CA ARG A 101 2.27 -6.34 9.27
C ARG A 101 1.67 -7.23 8.22
N PHE A 102 2.46 -8.22 7.80
CA PHE A 102 2.01 -9.34 7.01
C PHE A 102 1.85 -10.55 7.91
N LEU A 103 0.76 -11.29 7.72
CA LEU A 103 0.50 -12.56 8.38
C LEU A 103 0.35 -13.61 7.30
N PHE A 104 1.28 -14.56 7.26
CA PHE A 104 1.19 -15.69 6.35
C PHE A 104 0.02 -16.58 6.71
N ASN A 105 -0.85 -16.88 5.75
CA ASN A 105 -1.97 -17.80 5.94
C ASN A 105 -1.60 -19.19 5.45
N ASP A 106 -1.30 -19.32 4.16
CA ASP A 106 -1.04 -20.58 3.49
C ASP A 106 -0.33 -20.34 2.15
N SER A 107 -0.02 -21.43 1.44
CA SER A 107 0.41 -21.38 0.04
C SER A 107 -0.65 -22.05 -0.82
N VAL A 108 -1.19 -21.31 -1.80
CA VAL A 108 -2.28 -21.77 -2.66
C VAL A 108 -1.99 -21.51 -4.12
N ASN A 109 -2.58 -22.33 -4.99
CA ASN A 109 -2.53 -22.10 -6.41
C ASN A 109 -3.51 -20.99 -6.83
N VAL A 110 -3.00 -20.02 -7.58
CA VAL A 110 -3.80 -18.92 -8.14
C VAL A 110 -3.78 -19.01 -9.65
N TRP A 111 -4.96 -19.02 -10.28
CA TRP A 111 -5.08 -19.02 -11.73
C TRP A 111 -4.64 -17.69 -12.33
N TYR A 112 -3.64 -17.71 -13.17
CA TYR A 112 -3.02 -16.56 -13.81
C TYR A 112 -2.59 -16.94 -15.23
N GLU A 113 -3.02 -16.18 -16.25
CA GLU A 113 -2.62 -16.29 -17.66
C GLU A 113 -2.71 -17.68 -18.30
N GLY A 114 -3.74 -18.43 -17.94
CA GLY A 114 -3.93 -19.79 -18.51
C GLY A 114 -3.18 -20.88 -17.78
N ASP A 115 -2.48 -20.54 -16.70
CA ASP A 115 -1.75 -21.50 -15.86
C ASP A 115 -2.04 -21.27 -14.37
N SER A 116 -1.56 -22.20 -13.54
CA SER A 116 -1.72 -22.19 -12.10
C SER A 116 -0.40 -21.88 -11.42
N LEU A 117 -0.29 -20.72 -10.79
CA LEU A 117 0.90 -20.29 -10.04
C LEU A 117 0.74 -20.57 -8.56
N LEU A 118 1.73 -21.23 -7.95
CA LEU A 118 1.82 -21.36 -6.50
C LEU A 118 2.20 -20.01 -5.89
N CYS A 119 1.33 -19.50 -5.01
CA CYS A 119 1.49 -18.22 -4.35
C CYS A 119 1.48 -18.37 -2.84
N ASP A 120 2.31 -17.59 -2.14
CA ASP A 120 2.15 -17.36 -0.71
C ASP A 120 1.03 -16.34 -0.50
N HIS A 121 0.10 -16.68 0.37
CA HIS A 121 -1.08 -15.88 0.69
C HIS A 121 -0.89 -15.21 2.04
N TYR A 122 -0.97 -13.90 2.06
CA TYR A 122 -0.82 -13.08 3.26
C TYR A 122 -2.08 -12.29 3.56
N ARG A 123 -2.43 -12.18 4.84
CA ARG A 123 -3.26 -11.10 5.35
C ARG A 123 -2.36 -9.89 5.65
N PHE A 124 -2.82 -8.71 5.29
CA PHE A 124 -2.12 -7.46 5.50
C PHE A 124 -2.89 -6.58 6.49
N ASP A 125 -2.37 -6.44 7.71
CA ASP A 125 -2.97 -5.64 8.77
C ASP A 125 -2.33 -4.24 8.80
N ILE A 126 -3.18 -3.23 9.00
CA ILE A 126 -2.77 -1.84 9.26
C ILE A 126 -3.50 -1.36 10.50
N SER A 127 -2.77 -0.71 11.42
CA SER A 127 -3.32 -0.11 12.64
C SER A 127 -2.78 1.31 12.79
N ILE A 128 -3.66 2.31 12.72
CA ILE A 128 -3.30 3.71 12.92
C ILE A 128 -3.33 4.02 14.42
N SER A 129 -2.24 4.59 14.94
CA SER A 129 -2.07 4.94 16.36
C SER A 129 -2.14 6.45 16.61
N ASP A 130 -1.75 7.28 15.65
CA ASP A 130 -1.80 8.73 15.73
C ASP A 130 -2.29 9.33 14.41
N SER A 131 -3.41 10.05 14.48
CA SER A 131 -4.00 10.78 13.36
C SER A 131 -4.13 12.29 13.63
N SER A 132 -3.49 12.79 14.68
CA SER A 132 -3.62 14.19 15.13
C SER A 132 -3.19 15.23 14.08
N LYS A 133 -2.26 14.83 13.20
CA LYS A 133 -1.73 15.69 12.11
C LYS A 133 -2.25 15.30 10.72
N ARG A 134 -3.28 14.47 10.65
CA ARG A 134 -3.81 13.97 9.38
C ARG A 134 -4.01 15.05 8.34
N ILE A 135 -3.43 14.84 7.16
CA ILE A 135 -3.71 15.64 5.97
C ILE A 135 -5.01 15.10 5.35
N LYS A 136 -5.99 15.97 5.16
CA LYS A 136 -7.22 15.59 4.44
C LYS A 136 -6.89 15.42 2.96
N SER A 137 -7.14 14.25 2.46
CA SER A 137 -6.94 13.86 1.06
C SER A 137 -8.24 13.38 0.44
N PRO A 138 -8.55 13.75 -0.82
CA PRO A 138 -9.69 13.20 -1.56
C PRO A 138 -9.46 11.76 -2.02
N ASP A 139 -8.38 11.12 -1.61
CA ASP A 139 -8.03 9.76 -1.99
C ASP A 139 -8.95 8.72 -1.32
N TYR A 140 -10.15 8.58 -1.85
CA TYR A 140 -11.15 7.67 -1.30
C TYR A 140 -10.67 6.23 -1.22
N PHE A 141 -9.93 5.76 -2.23
CA PHE A 141 -9.45 4.38 -2.25
C PHE A 141 -8.49 4.11 -1.09
N MET A 142 -7.45 4.94 -0.96
CA MET A 142 -6.44 4.76 0.09
C MET A 142 -7.02 5.03 1.48
N ASN A 143 -7.90 6.02 1.63
CA ASN A 143 -8.58 6.29 2.89
C ASN A 143 -9.43 5.09 3.35
N ASN A 144 -10.12 4.42 2.42
CA ASN A 144 -10.89 3.21 2.74
C ASN A 144 -9.99 2.03 3.10
N LEU A 145 -8.82 1.91 2.46
CA LEU A 145 -7.84 0.88 2.82
C LEU A 145 -7.39 0.93 4.28
N LEU A 146 -7.49 2.09 4.94
CA LEU A 146 -7.05 2.26 6.32
C LEU A 146 -8.13 2.00 7.36
N ASN A 147 -9.38 1.81 6.93
CA ASN A 147 -10.49 1.59 7.88
C ASN A 147 -10.30 0.28 8.66
N ASP A 148 -10.62 0.34 9.95
CA ASP A 148 -10.71 -0.85 10.77
C ASP A 148 -11.82 -1.79 10.26
N GLY A 149 -11.65 -3.09 10.45
CA GLY A 149 -12.60 -4.10 9.98
C GLY A 149 -12.48 -4.47 8.50
N ILE A 150 -11.55 -3.86 7.76
CA ILE A 150 -11.22 -4.28 6.39
C ILE A 150 -10.19 -5.40 6.44
N VAL A 151 -10.52 -6.52 5.78
CA VAL A 151 -9.56 -7.60 5.52
C VAL A 151 -8.84 -7.30 4.20
N ARG A 152 -7.52 -7.27 4.24
CA ARG A 152 -6.63 -7.03 3.08
C ARG A 152 -5.79 -8.27 2.88
N GLU A 153 -5.76 -8.77 1.66
CA GLU A 153 -5.07 -10.01 1.34
C GLU A 153 -4.22 -9.85 0.08
N LEU A 154 -3.07 -10.50 0.05
CA LEU A 154 -2.11 -10.48 -1.05
C LEU A 154 -1.70 -11.91 -1.38
N TRP A 155 -1.56 -12.21 -2.66
CA TRP A 155 -1.02 -13.47 -3.18
C TRP A 155 0.24 -13.19 -3.98
N ILE A 156 1.36 -13.67 -3.47
CA ILE A 156 2.70 -13.42 -4.01
C ILE A 156 3.21 -14.69 -4.67
N SER A 157 3.59 -14.62 -5.93
CA SER A 157 4.19 -15.77 -6.64
C SER A 157 5.43 -16.28 -5.91
N LYS A 158 5.55 -17.58 -5.76
CA LYS A 158 6.78 -18.25 -5.26
C LYS A 158 7.84 -18.39 -6.34
N THR A 159 7.49 -18.17 -7.59
CA THR A 159 8.42 -18.19 -8.71
C THR A 159 8.97 -16.77 -8.94
N PRO A 160 10.29 -16.58 -8.98
CA PRO A 160 10.87 -15.27 -9.30
C PRO A 160 10.50 -14.76 -10.72
N PRO A 161 10.28 -13.44 -10.85
CA PRO A 161 10.19 -12.46 -9.79
C PRO A 161 8.94 -12.68 -8.94
N ASN A 162 9.05 -12.51 -7.62
CA ASN A 162 7.96 -12.75 -6.67
C ASN A 162 6.88 -11.66 -6.79
N ASN A 163 6.13 -11.68 -7.87
CA ASN A 163 5.11 -10.67 -8.17
C ASN A 163 3.87 -10.84 -7.30
N ILE A 164 3.21 -9.71 -6.99
CA ILE A 164 1.86 -9.71 -6.41
C ILE A 164 0.89 -10.09 -7.53
N ILE A 165 0.46 -11.33 -7.57
CA ILE A 165 -0.44 -11.85 -8.62
C ILE A 165 -1.89 -11.39 -8.40
N LYS A 166 -2.28 -11.31 -7.11
CA LYS A 166 -3.64 -10.94 -6.73
C LYS A 166 -3.59 -10.13 -5.43
N ALA A 167 -4.45 -9.12 -5.34
CA ALA A 167 -4.76 -8.43 -4.10
C ALA A 167 -6.28 -8.39 -3.90
N SER A 168 -6.76 -8.50 -2.67
CA SER A 168 -8.16 -8.33 -2.35
C SER A 168 -8.39 -7.48 -1.11
N ILE A 169 -9.53 -6.80 -1.10
CA ILE A 169 -10.03 -6.02 0.02
C ILE A 169 -11.45 -6.49 0.28
N LYS A 170 -11.72 -6.91 1.51
CA LYS A 170 -13.06 -7.32 1.93
C LYS A 170 -13.56 -6.40 3.03
N PHE A 171 -14.75 -5.84 2.84
CA PHE A 171 -15.47 -5.07 3.84
C PHE A 171 -16.94 -5.53 3.89
N GLY A 172 -17.36 -6.07 5.01
CA GLY A 172 -18.66 -6.73 5.11
C GLY A 172 -18.82 -7.84 4.07
N TYR A 173 -19.84 -7.73 3.23
CA TYR A 173 -20.14 -8.69 2.16
C TYR A 173 -19.47 -8.36 0.82
N PHE A 174 -18.80 -7.21 0.70
CA PHE A 174 -18.18 -6.77 -0.54
C PHE A 174 -16.73 -7.21 -0.60
N VAL A 175 -16.31 -7.72 -1.78
CA VAL A 175 -14.93 -8.06 -2.07
C VAL A 175 -14.51 -7.36 -3.35
N ILE A 176 -13.45 -6.56 -3.27
CA ILE A 176 -12.81 -5.95 -4.43
C ILE A 176 -11.51 -6.72 -4.65
N THR A 177 -11.29 -7.18 -5.87
CA THR A 177 -10.10 -7.94 -6.25
C THR A 177 -9.40 -7.26 -7.41
N ALA A 178 -8.10 -7.04 -7.25
CA ALA A 178 -7.18 -6.66 -8.32
C ALA A 178 -6.30 -7.86 -8.68
N LYS A 179 -6.04 -8.05 -9.97
CA LYS A 179 -5.08 -9.02 -10.48
C LYS A 179 -4.11 -8.30 -11.40
N ILE A 180 -2.85 -8.72 -11.39
CA ILE A 180 -1.87 -8.24 -12.37
C ILE A 180 -2.35 -8.64 -13.79
N ARG A 181 -2.08 -7.78 -14.76
CA ARG A 181 -2.30 -8.08 -16.19
C ARG A 181 -1.00 -7.85 -16.90
N ASP A 182 -0.62 -8.74 -17.81
CA ASP A 182 0.44 -8.42 -18.75
C ASP A 182 -0.01 -7.32 -19.69
N GLU A 183 0.82 -6.31 -19.85
CA GLU A 183 0.71 -5.40 -20.96
C GLU A 183 1.15 -6.16 -22.23
N LYS A 184 0.17 -6.52 -23.06
CA LYS A 184 0.42 -7.05 -24.41
C LYS A 184 0.77 -5.94 -25.33
#